data_ae8c004daa82866e390413a9385f5809
#
_entry.id   ae8c004daa82866e390413a9385f5809
#
_cell.length_a   1.000
_cell.length_b   1.000
_cell.length_c   1.000
_cell.angle_alpha   90.00
_cell.angle_beta   90.00
_cell.angle_gamma   90.00
#
_symmetry.space_group_name_H-M   'P 1'
#
loop_
_entity.id
_entity.type
_entity.pdbx_description
1 polymer ?
#
loop_
_entity_poly.entity_id
_entity_poly.type
_entity_poly.pdbx_seq_one_letter_code
_entity_poly.pdbx_strand_id
1 'polypeptide(L)'
;MGLCELSETFCCGVSDQSGSVRFTQNKTMSFIDPNGTIEIAIRTLDDCVGEVTGSLYIKMDIEGFEIPALRGAARLIEKYHPYMAICTYHKWDDYIEIPETIKEIRDDYEFYLRGGMHSICHAVPR
;
A
#
# COMPACT_ATOMS: atom_id res chain seq x y z
N MET A 1 12.52 1.10 -27.08
CA MET A 1 12.07 1.72 -25.82
C MET A 1 12.52 0.84 -24.65
N GLY A 2 13.33 1.38 -23.74
CA GLY A 2 13.78 0.64 -22.56
C GLY A 2 12.69 0.61 -21.46
N LEU A 3 12.69 -0.42 -20.59
CA LEU A 3 11.73 -0.52 -19.48
C LEU A 3 11.79 0.69 -18.52
N CYS A 4 12.95 1.35 -18.42
CA CYS A 4 13.11 2.57 -17.59
C CYS A 4 12.28 3.77 -18.07
N GLU A 5 11.90 3.82 -19.33
CA GLU A 5 11.06 4.90 -19.88
C GLU A 5 9.57 4.73 -19.55
N LEU A 6 9.19 3.54 -19.02
CA LEU A 6 7.82 3.20 -18.64
C LEU A 6 7.62 3.15 -17.12
N SER A 7 8.63 3.53 -16.34
CA SER A 7 8.57 3.47 -14.88
C SER A 7 8.96 4.80 -14.25
N GLU A 8 8.27 5.15 -13.18
CA GLU A 8 8.59 6.24 -12.27
C GLU A 8 8.86 5.66 -10.88
N THR A 9 9.92 6.13 -10.23
CA THR A 9 10.33 5.64 -8.91
C THR A 9 10.35 6.77 -7.90
N PHE A 10 9.72 6.55 -6.75
CA PHE A 10 9.71 7.45 -5.61
C PHE A 10 10.51 6.85 -4.46
N CYS A 11 11.54 7.55 -3.98
CA CYS A 11 12.31 7.15 -2.81
C CYS A 11 11.61 7.64 -1.52
N CYS A 12 10.52 6.99 -1.13
CA CYS A 12 9.74 7.32 0.06
C CYS A 12 9.01 6.10 0.61
N GLY A 13 8.62 6.15 1.87
CA GLY A 13 7.60 5.24 2.41
C GLY A 13 6.19 5.68 2.00
N VAL A 14 5.22 4.79 2.10
CA VAL A 14 3.80 5.10 1.85
C VAL A 14 3.00 5.02 3.14
N SER A 15 2.07 5.97 3.33
CA SER A 15 1.21 6.05 4.51
C SER A 15 -0.09 6.80 4.18
N ASP A 16 -0.90 7.07 5.18
CA ASP A 16 -2.13 7.88 5.10
C ASP A 16 -1.88 9.40 5.12
N GLN A 17 -0.65 9.82 5.41
CA GLN A 17 -0.24 11.23 5.43
C GLN A 17 1.14 11.38 4.82
N SER A 18 1.39 12.55 4.22
CA SER A 18 2.71 12.94 3.76
C SER A 18 3.50 13.62 4.90
N GLY A 19 4.81 13.40 4.94
CA GLY A 19 5.69 13.92 5.97
C GLY A 19 7.02 13.20 6.02
N SER A 20 7.57 13.00 7.21
CA SER A 20 8.76 12.17 7.42
C SER A 20 8.62 11.31 8.67
N VAL A 21 9.31 10.18 8.68
CA VAL A 21 9.45 9.30 9.84
C VAL A 21 10.91 8.99 10.10
N ARG A 22 11.25 8.79 11.37
CA ARG A 22 12.56 8.33 11.75
C ARG A 22 12.60 6.83 11.90
N PHE A 23 13.76 6.28 11.63
CA PHE A 23 13.94 4.88 11.40
C PHE A 23 15.24 4.42 12.06
N THR A 24 15.21 3.28 12.71
CA THR A 24 16.40 2.59 13.18
C THR A 24 16.63 1.35 12.35
N GLN A 25 17.81 1.27 11.75
CA GLN A 25 18.24 0.09 11.01
C GLN A 25 19.09 -0.79 11.90
N ASN A 26 18.62 -1.99 12.16
CA ASN A 26 19.42 -3.07 12.76
C ASN A 26 19.77 -4.10 11.67
N LYS A 27 20.84 -4.86 11.85
CA LYS A 27 21.38 -5.81 10.85
C LYS A 27 20.35 -6.81 10.29
N THR A 28 19.26 -7.05 11.00
CA THR A 28 18.23 -8.03 10.66
C THR A 28 16.79 -7.48 10.59
N MET A 29 16.53 -6.30 11.14
CA MET A 29 15.20 -5.72 11.17
C MET A 29 15.28 -4.20 11.11
N SER A 30 14.34 -3.61 10.42
CA SER A 30 14.18 -2.17 10.35
C SER A 30 12.80 -1.80 10.87
N PHE A 31 12.70 -0.79 11.74
CA PHE A 31 11.42 -0.37 12.30
C PHE A 31 11.39 1.16 12.50
N ILE A 32 10.19 1.68 12.54
CA ILE A 32 9.96 3.11 12.83
C ILE A 32 10.30 3.35 14.30
N ASP A 33 11.19 4.30 14.55
CA ASP A 33 11.67 4.67 15.86
C ASP A 33 11.79 6.22 15.92
N PRO A 34 11.06 6.88 16.81
CA PRO A 34 11.16 8.34 16.97
C PRO A 34 12.57 8.84 17.26
N ASN A 35 13.43 7.99 17.86
CA ASN A 35 14.83 8.29 18.13
C ASN A 35 15.79 7.76 17.06
N GLY A 36 15.25 7.23 15.95
CA GLY A 36 16.02 6.69 14.84
C GLY A 36 16.95 7.73 14.22
N THR A 37 18.05 7.25 13.68
CA THR A 37 19.09 8.08 13.05
C THR A 37 18.86 8.34 11.57
N ILE A 38 17.99 7.55 10.93
CA ILE A 38 17.66 7.68 9.50
C ILE A 38 16.29 8.33 9.39
N GLU A 39 16.18 9.41 8.65
CA GLU A 39 14.90 10.05 8.32
C GLU A 39 14.51 9.68 6.90
N ILE A 40 13.26 9.21 6.74
CA ILE A 40 12.69 8.88 5.43
C ILE A 40 11.44 9.73 5.20
N ALA A 41 11.32 10.24 3.98
CA ALA A 41 10.07 10.85 3.55
C ALA A 41 8.97 9.79 3.46
N ILE A 42 7.76 10.14 3.90
CA ILE A 42 6.54 9.36 3.67
C ILE A 42 5.57 10.18 2.84
N ARG A 43 4.84 9.50 1.95
CA ARG A 43 3.84 10.11 1.08
C ARG A 43 2.59 9.24 1.00
N THR A 44 1.48 9.86 0.66
CA THR A 44 0.29 9.12 0.27
C THR A 44 0.43 8.65 -1.19
N LEU A 45 -0.23 7.56 -1.56
CA LEU A 45 -0.31 7.16 -2.96
C LEU A 45 -1.10 8.18 -3.78
N ASP A 46 -2.08 8.82 -3.17
CA ASP A 46 -2.86 9.89 -3.80
C ASP A 46 -2.01 11.11 -4.20
N ASP A 47 -0.93 11.40 -3.44
CA ASP A 47 0.03 12.46 -3.78
C ASP A 47 1.07 12.02 -4.82
N CYS A 48 1.40 10.73 -4.85
CA CYS A 48 2.40 10.20 -5.77
C CYS A 48 1.85 9.99 -7.18
N VAL A 49 0.61 9.52 -7.27
CA VAL A 49 0.00 9.11 -8.54
C VAL A 49 -0.90 10.21 -9.07
N GLY A 50 -0.56 10.74 -10.24
CA GLY A 50 -1.37 11.73 -10.95
C GLY A 50 -2.61 11.13 -11.62
N GLU A 51 -3.04 11.72 -12.74
CA GLU A 51 -4.15 11.19 -13.53
C GLU A 51 -3.76 9.87 -14.20
N VAL A 52 -4.63 8.86 -14.07
CA VAL A 52 -4.44 7.54 -14.67
C VAL A 52 -5.33 7.41 -15.89
N THR A 53 -4.75 6.94 -16.97
CA THR A 53 -5.49 6.55 -18.20
C THR A 53 -5.46 5.04 -18.33
N GLY A 54 -6.63 4.42 -18.48
CA GLY A 54 -6.78 2.96 -18.52
C GLY A 54 -6.97 2.33 -17.16
N SER A 55 -6.63 1.06 -17.03
CA SER A 55 -6.82 0.28 -15.80
C SER A 55 -5.68 0.50 -14.82
N LEU A 56 -6.03 0.62 -13.53
CA LEU A 56 -5.06 0.72 -12.44
C LEU A 56 -4.99 -0.61 -11.69
N TYR A 57 -3.77 -1.02 -11.39
CA TYR A 57 -3.49 -2.16 -10.52
C TYR A 57 -2.58 -1.71 -9.36
N ILE A 58 -2.93 -2.08 -8.14
CA ILE A 58 -2.15 -1.76 -6.94
C ILE A 58 -1.67 -3.05 -6.28
N LYS A 59 -0.37 -3.20 -6.09
CA LYS A 59 0.22 -4.26 -5.27
C LYS A 59 0.89 -3.65 -4.04
N MET A 60 0.65 -4.25 -2.87
CA MET A 60 1.31 -3.86 -1.63
C MET A 60 1.92 -5.08 -0.92
N ASP A 61 3.17 -4.92 -0.50
CA ASP A 61 3.93 -5.83 0.35
C ASP A 61 4.92 -4.95 1.12
N ILE A 62 4.44 -4.28 2.18
CA ILE A 62 5.08 -3.13 2.82
C ILE A 62 5.17 -3.27 4.34
N GLU A 63 5.37 -4.50 4.78
CA GLU A 63 5.78 -4.83 6.15
C GLU A 63 4.85 -4.30 7.26
N GLY A 64 3.52 -4.38 7.02
CA GLY A 64 2.48 -4.02 8.00
C GLY A 64 1.99 -2.57 7.94
N PHE A 65 2.34 -1.83 6.88
CA PHE A 65 1.84 -0.48 6.58
C PHE A 65 0.72 -0.47 5.53
N GLU A 66 0.17 -1.62 5.18
CA GLU A 66 -0.84 -1.79 4.14
C GLU A 66 -2.09 -0.96 4.42
N ILE A 67 -2.60 -0.97 5.66
CA ILE A 67 -3.81 -0.23 6.03
C ILE A 67 -3.62 1.29 5.94
N PRO A 68 -2.56 1.90 6.52
CA PRO A 68 -2.28 3.31 6.29
C PRO A 68 -2.09 3.65 4.81
N ALA A 69 -1.40 2.80 4.04
CA ALA A 69 -1.18 3.02 2.62
C ALA A 69 -2.48 2.96 1.80
N LEU A 70 -3.40 2.04 2.12
CA LEU A 70 -4.74 1.97 1.53
C LEU A 70 -5.56 3.24 1.80
N ARG A 71 -5.51 3.75 3.03
CA ARG A 71 -6.16 5.03 3.39
C ARG A 71 -5.55 6.20 2.62
N GLY A 72 -4.22 6.19 2.43
CA GLY A 72 -3.51 7.15 1.59
C GLY A 72 -3.72 6.97 0.08
N ALA A 73 -4.46 5.96 -0.34
CA ALA A 73 -4.85 5.68 -1.72
C ALA A 73 -6.37 5.85 -1.94
N ALA A 74 -7.09 6.45 -1.00
CA ALA A 74 -8.55 6.49 -1.01
C ALA A 74 -9.08 7.15 -2.29
N ARG A 75 -8.52 8.27 -2.74
CA ARG A 75 -8.89 8.95 -3.99
C ARG A 75 -8.68 8.05 -5.21
N LEU A 76 -7.56 7.36 -5.27
CA LEU A 76 -7.25 6.43 -6.36
C LEU A 76 -8.26 5.27 -6.40
N ILE A 77 -8.58 4.70 -5.24
CA ILE A 77 -9.53 3.58 -5.12
C ILE A 77 -10.93 4.03 -5.50
N GLU A 78 -11.40 5.17 -4.99
CA GLU A 78 -12.72 5.71 -5.31
C GLU A 78 -12.85 6.06 -6.79
N LYS A 79 -11.84 6.74 -7.37
CA LYS A 79 -11.91 7.29 -8.72
C LYS A 79 -11.68 6.25 -9.80
N TYR A 80 -10.68 5.38 -9.62
CA TYR A 80 -10.23 4.49 -10.69
C TYR A 80 -10.64 3.03 -10.51
N HIS A 81 -11.20 2.67 -9.35
CA HIS A 81 -11.67 1.32 -9.05
C HIS A 81 -10.63 0.24 -9.39
N PRO A 82 -9.40 0.32 -8.84
CA PRO A 82 -8.30 -0.54 -9.23
C PRO A 82 -8.52 -1.99 -8.82
N TYR A 83 -7.94 -2.91 -9.56
CA TYR A 83 -7.64 -4.25 -9.05
C TYR A 83 -6.51 -4.14 -8.02
N MET A 84 -6.65 -4.82 -6.86
CA MET A 84 -5.63 -4.76 -5.81
C MET A 84 -5.17 -6.15 -5.37
N ALA A 85 -3.87 -6.28 -5.08
CA ALA A 85 -3.26 -7.45 -4.47
C ALA A 85 -2.44 -7.01 -3.24
N ILE A 86 -2.99 -7.22 -2.06
CA ILE A 86 -2.47 -6.72 -0.80
C ILE A 86 -2.01 -7.89 0.07
N CYS A 87 -0.77 -7.90 0.52
CA CYS A 87 -0.25 -8.91 1.44
C CYS A 87 -0.95 -8.82 2.80
N THR A 88 -1.32 -9.98 3.37
CA THR A 88 -2.14 -10.10 4.59
C THR A 88 -1.46 -10.97 5.65
N TYR A 89 -0.13 -10.97 5.70
CA TYR A 89 0.63 -11.85 6.58
C TYR A 89 1.58 -11.10 7.53
N HIS A 90 1.54 -9.77 7.55
CA HIS A 90 2.40 -8.98 8.43
C HIS A 90 1.82 -8.81 9.82
N LYS A 91 0.48 -8.78 9.94
CA LYS A 91 -0.24 -8.76 11.20
C LYS A 91 -1.30 -9.86 11.21
N TRP A 92 -1.61 -10.38 12.39
CA TRP A 92 -2.53 -11.52 12.54
C TRP A 92 -3.97 -11.21 12.12
N ASP A 93 -4.37 -9.95 12.10
CA ASP A 93 -5.71 -9.45 11.76
C ASP A 93 -5.81 -8.85 10.34
N ASP A 94 -4.70 -8.73 9.61
CA ASP A 94 -4.65 -8.16 8.25
C ASP A 94 -5.66 -8.79 7.29
N TYR A 95 -5.90 -10.10 7.41
CA TYR A 95 -6.84 -10.81 6.54
C TYR A 95 -8.31 -10.40 6.74
N ILE A 96 -8.64 -9.71 7.85
CA ILE A 96 -9.95 -9.12 8.14
C ILE A 96 -9.90 -7.62 7.87
N GLU A 97 -8.94 -6.92 8.47
CA GLU A 97 -8.90 -5.46 8.47
C GLU A 97 -8.60 -4.85 7.10
N ILE A 98 -7.81 -5.52 6.26
CA ILE A 98 -7.52 -5.05 4.90
C ILE A 98 -8.79 -5.04 4.02
N PRO A 99 -9.56 -6.13 3.90
CA PRO A 99 -10.84 -6.09 3.20
C PRO A 99 -11.84 -5.07 3.78
N GLU A 100 -11.91 -4.94 5.11
CA GLU A 100 -12.79 -3.96 5.75
C GLU A 100 -12.38 -2.52 5.41
N THR A 101 -11.09 -2.20 5.48
CA THR A 101 -10.56 -0.89 5.09
C THR A 101 -10.89 -0.55 3.63
N ILE A 102 -10.77 -1.52 2.73
CA ILE A 102 -11.12 -1.30 1.31
C ILE A 102 -12.63 -1.04 1.18
N LYS A 103 -13.48 -1.79 1.90
CA LYS A 103 -14.95 -1.58 1.90
C LYS A 103 -15.36 -0.23 2.48
N GLU A 104 -14.65 0.28 3.48
CA GLU A 104 -14.88 1.63 4.02
C GLU A 104 -14.65 2.72 2.97
N ILE A 105 -13.67 2.49 2.06
CA ILE A 105 -13.37 3.42 0.98
C ILE A 105 -14.37 3.23 -0.16
N ARG A 106 -14.62 1.97 -0.55
CA ARG A 106 -15.50 1.61 -1.66
C ARG A 106 -16.02 0.18 -1.51
N ASP A 107 -17.34 -0.02 -1.51
CA ASP A 107 -18.00 -1.27 -1.14
C ASP A 107 -18.28 -2.26 -2.29
N ASP A 108 -17.98 -1.88 -3.53
CA ASP A 108 -18.24 -2.69 -4.74
C ASP A 108 -17.02 -3.54 -5.16
N TYR A 109 -16.41 -4.24 -4.20
CA TYR A 109 -15.32 -5.19 -4.42
C TYR A 109 -15.72 -6.61 -4.02
N GLU A 110 -15.20 -7.59 -4.74
CA GLU A 110 -15.11 -8.99 -4.31
C GLU A 110 -13.71 -9.30 -3.79
N PHE A 111 -13.64 -10.08 -2.71
CA PHE A 111 -12.38 -10.40 -2.05
C PHE A 111 -12.06 -11.88 -2.16
N TYR A 112 -10.82 -12.17 -2.56
CA TYR A 112 -10.31 -13.53 -2.65
C TYR A 112 -8.99 -13.63 -1.89
N LEU A 113 -8.93 -14.50 -0.88
CA LEU A 113 -7.69 -14.79 -0.17
C LEU A 113 -6.98 -15.95 -0.85
N ARG A 114 -5.73 -15.74 -1.23
CA ARG A 114 -4.88 -16.72 -1.91
C ARG A 114 -3.53 -16.84 -1.23
N GLY A 115 -2.95 -18.04 -1.28
CA GLY A 115 -1.68 -18.35 -0.65
C GLY A 115 -1.84 -19.00 0.74
N GLY A 116 -0.79 -19.60 1.24
CA GLY A 116 -0.74 -20.18 2.58
C GLY A 116 -0.20 -19.18 3.60
N MET A 117 1.02 -19.42 4.11
CA MET A 117 1.67 -18.53 5.07
C MET A 117 1.98 -17.11 4.53
N HIS A 118 2.05 -16.94 3.22
CA HIS A 118 2.20 -15.65 2.55
C HIS A 118 0.92 -15.30 1.79
N SER A 119 -0.16 -15.14 2.54
CA SER A 119 -1.48 -14.88 1.97
C SER A 119 -1.59 -13.48 1.38
N ILE A 120 -2.34 -13.40 0.26
CA ILE A 120 -2.62 -12.16 -0.46
C ILE A 120 -4.14 -12.01 -0.57
N CYS A 121 -4.63 -10.85 -0.20
CA CYS A 121 -5.99 -10.43 -0.46
C CYS A 121 -6.07 -9.80 -1.86
N HIS A 122 -6.80 -10.44 -2.76
CA HIS A 122 -7.15 -9.88 -4.06
C HIS A 122 -8.50 -9.19 -3.96
N ALA A 123 -8.51 -7.88 -4.15
CA ALA A 123 -9.73 -7.10 -4.25
C ALA A 123 -10.03 -6.87 -5.74
N VAL A 124 -11.14 -7.43 -6.18
CA VAL A 124 -11.57 -7.44 -7.59
C VAL A 124 -12.76 -6.52 -7.74
N PRO A 125 -12.70 -5.48 -8.60
CA PRO A 125 -13.85 -4.63 -8.91
C PRO A 125 -15.04 -5.43 -9.42
N ARG A 126 -16.26 -5.08 -8.98
CA ARG A 126 -17.52 -5.60 -9.52
C ARG A 126 -18.04 -4.78 -10.67
#